data_4a3a9cda13b5a30337a44d7f10444e98
#
_entry.id   4a3a9cda13b5a30337a44d7f10444e98
#
_cell.length_a   1.000
_cell.length_b   1.000
_cell.length_c   1.000
_cell.angle_alpha   90.00
_cell.angle_beta   90.00
_cell.angle_gamma   90.00
#
_symmetry.space_group_name_H-M   'P 1'
#
loop_
_entity.id
_entity.type
_entity.pdbx_description
1 polymer ?
#
loop_
_entity_poly.entity_id
_entity_poly.type
_entity_poly.pdbx_seq_one_letter_code
_entity_poly.pdbx_strand_id
1 'polypeptide(L)'
;VVYKRRRHALHGDRLKVDIANMMFDLCDYLVEGNKIGNDFKNFEYDLIKIFGMESPVTIDEFNKLSDAELTDKLYEVAYKKYVAKCDESAVEAFKVIKNVHENGGYERMVVPFTDGIKTINVVTDLNKAFETEGKTLINDFEKNIVLSIVDEAWKKHLRKMDELKQSVQLAVHEQKD
;
A
#
# COMPACT_ATOMS: atom_id res chain seq x y z
N VAL A 1 -8.75 -9.99 11.47
CA VAL A 1 -8.13 -8.75 10.94
C VAL A 1 -8.35 -8.67 9.43
N VAL A 2 -8.00 -9.70 8.63
CA VAL A 2 -8.07 -9.71 7.15
C VAL A 2 -9.48 -9.39 6.63
N TYR A 3 -10.53 -10.02 7.16
CA TYR A 3 -11.92 -9.76 6.76
C TYR A 3 -12.35 -8.31 7.01
N LYS A 4 -11.92 -7.68 8.10
CA LYS A 4 -12.23 -6.28 8.38
C LYS A 4 -11.57 -5.36 7.36
N ARG A 5 -10.27 -5.54 7.07
CA ARG A 5 -9.53 -4.76 6.07
C ARG A 5 -10.13 -4.92 4.67
N ARG A 6 -10.48 -6.14 4.28
CA ARG A 6 -11.16 -6.39 3.01
C ARG A 6 -12.51 -5.67 2.93
N ARG A 7 -13.31 -5.73 4.00
CA ARG A 7 -14.60 -5.02 4.08
C ARG A 7 -14.42 -3.51 3.98
N HIS A 8 -13.44 -2.94 4.70
CA HIS A 8 -13.12 -1.51 4.63
C HIS A 8 -12.72 -1.12 3.20
N ALA A 9 -11.87 -1.90 2.54
CA ALA A 9 -11.47 -1.65 1.16
C ALA A 9 -12.65 -1.75 0.19
N LEU A 10 -13.54 -2.73 0.35
CA LEU A 10 -14.72 -2.90 -0.50
C LEU A 10 -15.71 -1.74 -0.39
N HIS A 11 -15.95 -1.26 0.81
CA HIS A 11 -16.93 -0.20 1.07
C HIS A 11 -16.33 1.21 1.06
N GLY A 12 -15.01 1.33 0.94
CA GLY A 12 -14.29 2.61 1.02
C GLY A 12 -14.23 3.22 2.42
N ASP A 13 -14.88 2.60 3.41
CA ASP A 13 -14.86 3.04 4.79
C ASP A 13 -13.48 2.80 5.40
N ARG A 14 -12.89 3.84 5.99
CA ARG A 14 -11.62 3.77 6.72
C ARG A 14 -10.40 3.30 5.89
N LEU A 15 -10.51 3.24 4.55
CA LEU A 15 -9.40 2.85 3.67
C LEU A 15 -8.15 3.71 3.91
N LYS A 16 -8.33 5.03 4.02
CA LYS A 16 -7.22 5.98 4.31
C LYS A 16 -6.56 5.71 5.65
N VAL A 17 -7.34 5.33 6.67
CA VAL A 17 -6.80 4.96 8.00
C VAL A 17 -6.03 3.65 7.92
N ASP A 18 -6.55 2.67 7.19
CA ASP A 18 -5.84 1.40 7.02
C ASP A 18 -4.52 1.58 6.25
N ILE A 19 -4.48 2.44 5.23
CA ILE A 19 -3.25 2.78 4.50
C ILE A 19 -2.26 3.51 5.41
N ALA A 20 -2.73 4.50 6.18
CA ALA A 20 -1.90 5.24 7.14
C ALA A 20 -1.26 4.30 8.17
N ASN A 21 -2.05 3.38 8.74
CA ASN A 21 -1.55 2.38 9.68
C ASN A 21 -0.53 1.43 9.02
N MET A 22 -0.79 0.96 7.79
CA MET A 22 0.17 0.11 7.07
C MET A 22 1.49 0.84 6.78
N MET A 23 1.43 2.14 6.47
CA MET A 23 2.64 2.94 6.28
C MET A 23 3.39 3.14 7.59
N PHE A 24 2.70 3.35 8.70
CA PHE A 24 3.32 3.44 10.01
C PHE A 24 4.01 2.13 10.40
N ASP A 25 3.31 1.00 10.28
CA ASP A 25 3.86 -0.34 10.54
C ASP A 25 5.11 -0.61 9.68
N LEU A 26 5.11 -0.15 8.42
CA LEU A 26 6.27 -0.29 7.53
C LEU A 26 7.45 0.59 7.98
N CYS A 27 7.19 1.83 8.40
CA CYS A 27 8.24 2.70 8.94
C CYS A 27 8.87 2.10 10.21
N ASP A 28 8.04 1.59 11.10
CA ASP A 28 8.47 0.92 12.34
C ASP A 28 9.35 -0.29 12.04
N TYR A 29 8.91 -1.15 11.14
CA TYR A 29 9.68 -2.31 10.67
C TYR A 29 11.06 -1.93 10.10
N LEU A 30 11.13 -0.87 9.29
CA LEU A 30 12.38 -0.40 8.68
C LEU A 30 13.34 0.18 9.73
N VAL A 31 12.81 0.92 10.69
CA VAL A 31 13.59 1.48 11.78
C VAL A 31 14.14 0.37 12.66
N GLU A 32 13.29 -0.55 13.13
CA GLU A 32 13.69 -1.67 13.98
C GLU A 32 14.76 -2.53 13.30
N GLY A 33 14.54 -2.91 12.04
CA GLY A 33 15.47 -3.77 11.30
C GLY A 33 16.86 -3.16 11.11
N ASN A 34 16.95 -1.86 10.84
CA ASN A 34 18.23 -1.18 10.60
C ASN A 34 18.92 -0.71 11.89
N LYS A 35 18.14 -0.44 12.96
CA LYS A 35 18.70 -0.08 14.28
C LYS A 35 19.39 -1.25 14.96
N ILE A 36 18.88 -2.47 14.84
CA ILE A 36 19.51 -3.68 15.40
C ILE A 36 20.95 -3.84 14.89
N GLY A 37 21.18 -3.59 13.59
CA GLY A 37 22.48 -3.66 12.96
C GLY A 37 23.30 -2.36 13.04
N ASN A 38 22.71 -1.28 13.54
CA ASN A 38 23.25 0.09 13.47
C ASN A 38 23.72 0.47 12.07
N ASP A 39 22.96 0.06 11.04
CA ASP A 39 23.31 0.19 9.63
C ASP A 39 22.54 1.34 8.96
N PHE A 40 23.06 2.55 9.12
CA PHE A 40 22.47 3.75 8.53
C PHE A 40 22.48 3.71 6.98
N LYS A 41 23.52 3.12 6.37
CA LYS A 41 23.59 3.03 4.91
C LYS A 41 22.51 2.12 4.34
N ASN A 42 22.23 1.00 5.01
CA ASN A 42 21.15 0.13 4.60
C ASN A 42 19.78 0.80 4.84
N PHE A 43 19.64 1.58 5.91
CA PHE A 43 18.45 2.40 6.15
C PHE A 43 18.19 3.38 5.02
N GLU A 44 19.20 4.15 4.56
CA GLU A 44 19.07 5.05 3.41
C GLU A 44 18.70 4.29 2.13
N TYR A 45 19.33 3.14 1.88
CA TYR A 45 19.02 2.30 0.73
C TYR A 45 17.57 1.80 0.74
N ASP A 46 17.08 1.34 1.88
CA ASP A 46 15.70 0.88 2.04
C ASP A 46 14.71 2.02 1.80
N LEU A 47 15.00 3.24 2.27
CA LEU A 47 14.14 4.41 2.04
C LEU A 47 14.06 4.78 0.57
N ILE A 48 15.17 4.74 -0.15
CA ILE A 48 15.19 4.99 -1.61
C ILE A 48 14.39 3.90 -2.33
N LYS A 49 14.59 2.65 -1.96
CA LYS A 49 13.96 1.50 -2.62
C LYS A 49 12.45 1.43 -2.36
N ILE A 50 12.00 1.74 -1.15
CA ILE A 50 10.61 1.55 -0.72
C ILE A 50 9.79 2.82 -0.89
N PHE A 51 10.31 3.96 -0.46
CA PHE A 51 9.61 5.24 -0.50
C PHE A 51 10.10 6.19 -1.62
N GLY A 52 11.19 5.84 -2.32
CA GLY A 52 11.80 6.71 -3.32
C GLY A 52 12.25 8.05 -2.74
N MET A 53 12.74 8.08 -1.50
CA MET A 53 13.14 9.31 -0.81
C MET A 53 14.48 9.12 -0.11
N GLU A 54 15.18 10.24 0.09
CA GLU A 54 16.37 10.31 0.93
C GLU A 54 15.99 10.25 2.41
N SER A 55 16.95 9.92 3.25
CA SER A 55 16.74 9.88 4.71
C SER A 55 16.32 11.24 5.25
N PRO A 56 15.22 11.33 6.02
CA PRO A 56 14.82 12.56 6.68
C PRO A 56 15.65 12.91 7.90
N VAL A 57 16.60 12.05 8.25
CA VAL A 57 17.48 12.21 9.42
C VAL A 57 18.94 12.01 9.02
N THR A 58 19.83 12.63 9.77
CA THR A 58 21.28 12.42 9.66
C THR A 58 21.72 11.17 10.41
N ILE A 59 22.95 10.69 10.15
CA ILE A 59 23.53 9.55 10.87
C ILE A 59 23.60 9.80 12.38
N ASP A 60 23.86 11.04 12.79
CA ASP A 60 23.91 11.43 14.22
C ASP A 60 22.53 11.34 14.87
N GLU A 61 21.48 11.78 14.17
CA GLU A 61 20.09 11.66 14.64
C GLU A 61 19.64 10.19 14.65
N PHE A 62 19.99 9.43 13.63
CA PHE A 62 19.71 7.99 13.58
C PHE A 62 20.29 7.26 14.80
N ASN A 63 21.51 7.61 15.23
CA ASN A 63 22.15 6.99 16.38
C ASN A 63 21.60 7.47 17.73
N LYS A 64 21.14 8.72 17.82
CA LYS A 64 20.71 9.35 19.09
C LYS A 64 19.24 9.18 19.41
N LEU A 65 18.38 9.19 18.37
CA LEU A 65 16.95 9.10 18.55
C LEU A 65 16.55 7.67 18.96
N SER A 66 15.53 7.57 19.79
CA SER A 66 14.85 6.29 20.06
C SER A 66 14.16 5.78 18.80
N ASP A 67 13.86 4.48 18.77
CA ASP A 67 13.19 3.85 17.63
C ASP A 67 11.82 4.51 17.38
N ALA A 68 11.06 4.80 18.44
CA ALA A 68 9.77 5.47 18.33
C ALA A 68 9.88 6.88 17.73
N GLU A 69 10.83 7.71 18.20
CA GLU A 69 11.05 9.05 17.67
C GLU A 69 11.48 9.02 16.19
N LEU A 70 12.30 8.05 15.82
CA LEU A 70 12.76 7.87 14.45
C LEU A 70 11.61 7.39 13.56
N THR A 71 10.79 6.45 14.04
CA THR A 71 9.59 5.97 13.34
C THR A 71 8.60 7.12 13.09
N ASP A 72 8.32 7.95 14.11
CA ASP A 72 7.42 9.09 13.98
C ASP A 72 7.92 10.10 12.94
N LYS A 73 9.21 10.46 12.98
CA LYS A 73 9.83 11.36 11.99
C LYS A 73 9.76 10.78 10.58
N LEU A 74 10.10 9.51 10.42
CA LEU A 74 10.06 8.83 9.12
C LEU A 74 8.65 8.79 8.58
N TYR A 75 7.68 8.39 9.41
CA TYR A 75 6.28 8.31 9.03
C TYR A 75 5.71 9.66 8.59
N GLU A 76 5.99 10.73 9.33
CA GLU A 76 5.52 12.08 8.97
C GLU A 76 5.97 12.49 7.56
N VAL A 77 7.26 12.29 7.25
CA VAL A 77 7.82 12.65 5.94
C VAL A 77 7.31 11.72 4.83
N ALA A 78 7.27 10.40 5.08
CA ALA A 78 6.80 9.41 4.11
C ALA A 78 5.31 9.62 3.79
N TYR A 79 4.47 9.84 4.80
CA TYR A 79 3.05 10.06 4.62
C TYR A 79 2.75 11.37 3.88
N LYS A 80 3.45 12.45 4.21
CA LYS A 80 3.35 13.73 3.51
C LYS A 80 3.73 13.60 2.04
N LYS A 81 4.81 12.87 1.74
CA LYS A 81 5.22 12.60 0.36
C LYS A 81 4.17 11.77 -0.40
N TYR A 82 3.61 10.75 0.26
CA TYR A 82 2.54 9.94 -0.30
C TYR A 82 1.30 10.77 -0.67
N VAL A 83 0.83 11.64 0.23
CA VAL A 83 -0.31 12.53 -0.02
C VAL A 83 -0.03 13.46 -1.19
N ALA A 84 1.16 14.09 -1.21
CA ALA A 84 1.57 14.96 -2.32
C ALA A 84 1.57 14.21 -3.66
N LYS A 85 2.06 12.96 -3.67
CA LYS A 85 2.06 12.13 -4.89
C LYS A 85 0.66 11.75 -5.35
N CYS A 86 -0.25 11.48 -4.42
CA CYS A 86 -1.66 11.26 -4.74
C CYS A 86 -2.31 12.50 -5.39
N ASP A 87 -2.05 13.68 -4.83
CA ASP A 87 -2.59 14.95 -5.35
C ASP A 87 -2.02 15.26 -6.75
N GLU A 88 -0.71 15.12 -6.95
CA GLU A 88 -0.07 15.28 -8.28
C GLU A 88 -0.69 14.32 -9.31
N SER A 89 -0.84 13.05 -8.95
CA SER A 89 -1.42 12.03 -9.83
C SER A 89 -2.88 12.33 -10.17
N ALA A 90 -3.66 12.85 -9.21
CA ALA A 90 -5.03 13.28 -9.45
C ALA A 90 -5.09 14.44 -10.46
N VAL A 91 -4.23 15.44 -10.31
CA VAL A 91 -4.15 16.60 -11.22
C VAL A 91 -3.75 16.17 -12.64
N GLU A 92 -2.78 15.26 -12.78
CA GLU A 92 -2.37 14.74 -14.08
C GLU A 92 -3.49 13.94 -14.74
N ALA A 93 -4.12 13.04 -13.99
CA ALA A 93 -5.23 12.23 -14.49
C ALA A 93 -6.45 13.07 -14.86
N PHE A 94 -6.70 14.17 -14.14
CA PHE A 94 -7.85 15.04 -14.38
C PHE A 94 -7.88 15.64 -15.78
N LYS A 95 -6.72 15.91 -16.39
CA LYS A 95 -6.62 16.39 -17.78
C LYS A 95 -7.25 15.39 -18.76
N VAL A 96 -7.00 14.11 -18.55
CA VAL A 96 -7.56 13.03 -19.37
C VAL A 96 -9.04 12.80 -19.04
N ILE A 97 -9.39 12.79 -17.74
CA ILE A 97 -10.77 12.63 -17.27
C ILE A 97 -11.67 13.71 -17.88
N LYS A 98 -11.22 14.97 -17.85
CA LYS A 98 -11.93 16.11 -18.41
C LYS A 98 -12.20 15.94 -19.92
N ASN A 99 -11.18 15.55 -20.67
CA ASN A 99 -11.30 15.33 -22.12
C ASN A 99 -12.31 14.21 -22.44
N VAL A 100 -12.24 13.07 -21.72
CA VAL A 100 -13.16 11.94 -21.91
C VAL A 100 -14.59 12.34 -21.52
N HIS A 101 -14.76 13.09 -20.43
CA HIS A 101 -16.06 13.56 -19.97
C HIS A 101 -16.71 14.55 -20.95
N GLU A 102 -15.96 15.48 -21.50
CA GLU A 102 -16.44 16.48 -22.49
C GLU A 102 -16.82 15.84 -23.82
N ASN A 103 -16.15 14.75 -24.23
CA ASN A 103 -16.48 14.01 -25.44
C ASN A 103 -17.76 13.15 -25.32
N GLY A 104 -18.25 12.93 -24.08
CA GLY A 104 -19.56 12.34 -23.77
C GLY A 104 -19.69 10.85 -24.08
N GLY A 105 -20.73 10.25 -23.49
CA GLY A 105 -21.18 8.89 -23.87
C GLY A 105 -20.63 7.75 -23.02
N TYR A 106 -19.76 8.02 -22.04
CA TYR A 106 -19.20 6.99 -21.15
C TYR A 106 -19.60 7.22 -19.70
N GLU A 107 -20.06 6.17 -19.02
CA GLU A 107 -20.32 6.20 -17.58
C GLU A 107 -19.08 5.84 -16.76
N ARG A 108 -18.18 5.03 -17.34
CA ARG A 108 -16.98 4.53 -16.67
C ARG A 108 -15.77 4.64 -17.60
N MET A 109 -14.62 4.82 -16.99
CA MET A 109 -13.35 4.74 -17.70
C MET A 109 -12.42 3.74 -17.02
N VAL A 110 -11.49 3.19 -17.79
CA VAL A 110 -10.42 2.33 -17.31
C VAL A 110 -9.10 3.04 -17.45
N VAL A 111 -8.39 3.16 -16.34
CA VAL A 111 -7.07 3.82 -16.31
C VAL A 111 -6.01 2.78 -15.94
N PRO A 112 -5.01 2.53 -16.80
CA PRO A 112 -3.90 1.67 -16.49
C PRO A 112 -2.88 2.39 -15.59
N PHE A 113 -2.55 1.78 -14.45
CA PHE A 113 -1.44 2.17 -13.60
C PHE A 113 -0.33 1.14 -13.72
N THR A 114 0.91 1.58 -13.92
CA THR A 114 2.05 0.67 -14.08
C THR A 114 3.26 1.14 -13.28
N ASP A 115 4.00 0.16 -12.74
CA ASP A 115 5.32 0.36 -12.13
C ASP A 115 6.46 -0.01 -13.11
N GLY A 116 6.13 -0.27 -14.37
CA GLY A 116 7.06 -0.74 -15.41
C GLY A 116 7.19 -2.27 -15.48
N ILE A 117 6.70 -3.01 -14.50
CA ILE A 117 6.72 -4.48 -14.43
C ILE A 117 5.30 -5.04 -14.46
N LYS A 118 4.42 -4.46 -13.64
CA LYS A 118 3.00 -4.85 -13.51
C LYS A 118 2.12 -3.69 -13.92
N THR A 119 0.96 -4.02 -14.50
CA THR A 119 -0.08 -3.05 -14.82
C THR A 119 -1.35 -3.43 -14.08
N ILE A 120 -1.96 -2.46 -13.42
CA ILE A 120 -3.27 -2.59 -12.76
C ILE A 120 -4.25 -1.70 -13.51
N ASN A 121 -5.32 -2.29 -14.02
CA ASN A 121 -6.40 -1.54 -14.65
C ASN A 121 -7.43 -1.13 -13.60
N VAL A 122 -7.55 0.16 -13.38
CA VAL A 122 -8.50 0.74 -12.41
C VAL A 122 -9.73 1.24 -13.15
N VAL A 123 -10.89 0.70 -12.78
CA VAL A 123 -12.19 1.15 -13.27
C VAL A 123 -12.71 2.23 -12.34
N THR A 124 -13.03 3.40 -12.88
CA THR A 124 -13.60 4.52 -12.13
C THR A 124 -14.87 5.06 -12.78
N ASP A 125 -15.77 5.60 -11.96
CA ASP A 125 -16.95 6.32 -12.42
C ASP A 125 -16.51 7.68 -12.98
N LEU A 126 -16.81 7.94 -14.25
CA LEU A 126 -16.32 9.11 -14.96
C LEU A 126 -16.89 10.42 -14.40
N ASN A 127 -18.19 10.44 -14.05
CA ASN A 127 -18.82 11.64 -13.52
C ASN A 127 -18.23 11.99 -12.15
N LYS A 128 -18.11 11.01 -11.25
CA LYS A 128 -17.49 11.22 -9.92
C LYS A 128 -16.02 11.60 -10.03
N ALA A 129 -15.27 10.99 -10.95
CA ALA A 129 -13.88 11.34 -11.18
C ALA A 129 -13.73 12.78 -11.69
N PHE A 130 -14.67 13.25 -12.53
CA PHE A 130 -14.70 14.65 -12.99
C PHE A 130 -15.09 15.61 -11.86
N GLU A 131 -16.17 15.35 -11.12
CA GLU A 131 -16.63 16.17 -9.99
C GLU A 131 -15.59 16.33 -8.88
N THR A 132 -14.78 15.29 -8.65
CA THR A 132 -13.75 15.27 -7.60
C THR A 132 -12.36 15.63 -8.12
N GLU A 133 -12.23 16.14 -9.34
CA GLU A 133 -10.97 16.53 -9.94
C GLU A 133 -9.91 15.41 -9.90
N GLY A 134 -10.32 14.18 -10.19
CA GLY A 134 -9.45 13.00 -10.23
C GLY A 134 -9.28 12.27 -8.88
N LYS A 135 -9.75 12.79 -7.77
CA LYS A 135 -9.58 12.15 -6.44
C LYS A 135 -10.30 10.80 -6.33
N THR A 136 -11.46 10.65 -6.96
CA THR A 136 -12.17 9.37 -7.03
C THR A 136 -11.32 8.29 -7.70
N LEU A 137 -10.61 8.62 -8.79
CA LEU A 137 -9.71 7.67 -9.45
C LEU A 137 -8.59 7.21 -8.51
N ILE A 138 -7.99 8.12 -7.73
CA ILE A 138 -6.94 7.75 -6.76
C ILE A 138 -7.51 6.86 -5.66
N ASN A 139 -8.69 7.14 -5.14
CA ASN A 139 -9.35 6.28 -4.16
C ASN A 139 -9.65 4.88 -4.74
N ASP A 140 -10.09 4.79 -5.99
CA ASP A 140 -10.32 3.50 -6.67
C ASP A 140 -9.01 2.74 -6.89
N PHE A 141 -7.92 3.44 -7.21
CA PHE A 141 -6.58 2.86 -7.30
C PHE A 141 -6.11 2.29 -5.95
N GLU A 142 -6.17 3.09 -4.87
CA GLU A 142 -5.83 2.65 -3.51
C GLU A 142 -6.64 1.41 -3.10
N LYS A 143 -7.95 1.42 -3.37
CA LYS A 143 -8.85 0.30 -3.12
C LYS A 143 -8.43 -0.96 -3.86
N ASN A 144 -8.10 -0.85 -5.15
CA ASN A 144 -7.66 -1.99 -5.96
C ASN A 144 -6.34 -2.58 -5.45
N ILE A 145 -5.37 -1.74 -5.06
CA ILE A 145 -4.10 -2.21 -4.50
C ILE A 145 -4.33 -2.95 -3.19
N VAL A 146 -5.06 -2.35 -2.24
CA VAL A 146 -5.32 -2.98 -0.95
C VAL A 146 -6.06 -4.31 -1.12
N LEU A 147 -7.07 -4.37 -1.99
CA LEU A 147 -7.78 -5.61 -2.28
C LEU A 147 -6.88 -6.68 -2.90
N SER A 148 -6.05 -6.30 -3.86
CA SER A 148 -5.10 -7.23 -4.50
C SER A 148 -4.13 -7.84 -3.50
N ILE A 149 -3.53 -7.01 -2.64
CA ILE A 149 -2.59 -7.47 -1.60
C ILE A 149 -3.29 -8.37 -0.58
N VAL A 150 -4.48 -7.98 -0.12
CA VAL A 150 -5.27 -8.77 0.85
C VAL A 150 -5.68 -10.11 0.25
N ASP A 151 -6.11 -10.14 -1.01
CA ASP A 151 -6.51 -11.38 -1.68
C ASP A 151 -5.32 -12.32 -1.92
N GLU A 152 -4.16 -11.78 -2.29
CA GLU A 152 -2.94 -12.58 -2.46
C GLU A 152 -2.46 -13.18 -1.12
N ALA A 153 -2.43 -12.38 -0.06
CA ALA A 153 -2.09 -12.84 1.28
C ALA A 153 -3.07 -13.90 1.79
N TRP A 154 -4.37 -13.74 1.50
CA TRP A 154 -5.40 -14.70 1.87
C TRP A 154 -5.26 -16.03 1.14
N LYS A 155 -5.03 -16.02 -0.17
CA LYS A 155 -4.76 -17.23 -0.95
C LYS A 155 -3.54 -17.99 -0.43
N LYS A 156 -2.47 -17.27 -0.08
CA LYS A 156 -1.27 -17.87 0.51
C LYS A 156 -1.56 -18.49 1.88
N HIS A 157 -2.38 -17.84 2.70
CA HIS A 157 -2.79 -18.36 4.01
C HIS A 157 -3.63 -19.63 3.87
N LEU A 158 -4.60 -19.68 2.97
CA LEU A 158 -5.42 -20.88 2.71
C LEU A 158 -4.56 -22.05 2.27
N ARG A 159 -3.60 -21.86 1.36
CA ARG A 159 -2.68 -22.92 0.94
C ARG A 159 -1.87 -23.48 2.12
N LYS A 160 -1.33 -22.61 2.97
CA LYS A 160 -0.60 -23.05 4.18
C LYS A 160 -1.50 -23.84 5.15
N MET A 161 -2.76 -23.47 5.29
CA MET A 161 -3.71 -24.20 6.12
C MET A 161 -4.02 -25.60 5.55
N ASP A 162 -4.16 -25.71 4.22
CA ASP A 162 -4.38 -27.00 3.56
C ASP A 162 -3.15 -27.90 3.69
N GLU A 163 -1.94 -27.39 3.53
CA GLU A 163 -0.69 -28.11 3.76
C GLU A 163 -0.58 -28.61 5.20
N LEU A 164 -0.90 -27.77 6.18
CA LEU A 164 -0.92 -28.15 7.59
C LEU A 164 -1.95 -29.25 7.86
N LYS A 165 -3.14 -29.16 7.30
CA LYS A 165 -4.19 -30.15 7.42
C LYS A 165 -3.75 -31.51 6.87
N GLN A 166 -3.10 -31.52 5.71
CA GLN A 166 -2.56 -32.72 5.10
C GLN A 166 -1.45 -33.35 5.97
N SER A 167 -0.52 -32.53 6.49
CA SER A 167 0.55 -33.05 7.37
C SER A 167 0.03 -33.65 8.68
N VAL A 168 -1.01 -33.02 9.27
CA VAL A 168 -1.67 -33.58 10.47
C VAL A 168 -2.38 -34.89 10.15
N GLN A 169 -3.03 -35.03 9.00
CA GLN A 169 -3.67 -36.27 8.58
C GLN A 169 -2.65 -37.41 8.41
N LEU A 170 -1.50 -37.13 7.79
CA LEU A 170 -0.40 -38.10 7.62
C LEU A 170 0.15 -38.55 8.99
N ALA A 171 0.43 -37.58 9.88
CA ALA A 171 0.93 -37.90 11.24
C ALA A 171 -0.03 -38.75 12.07
N VAL A 172 -1.35 -38.56 11.89
CA VAL A 172 -2.37 -39.41 12.57
C VAL A 172 -2.41 -40.81 12.00
N HIS A 173 -2.10 -41.01 10.72
CA HIS A 173 -2.02 -42.33 10.10
C HIS A 173 -0.76 -43.11 10.56
N GLU A 174 0.39 -42.43 10.62
CA GLU A 174 1.65 -43.03 11.10
C GLU A 174 1.63 -43.45 12.57
N GLN A 175 0.77 -42.88 13.40
CA GLN A 175 0.63 -43.26 14.81
C GLN A 175 -0.31 -44.45 15.03
N LYS A 176 -0.98 -44.96 13.98
CA LYS A 176 -1.92 -46.09 14.07
C LYS A 176 -1.33 -47.44 13.63
N ASP A 177 -0.12 -47.45 13.08
CA ASP A 177 0.66 -48.62 12.72
C ASP A 177 1.74 -48.89 13.80
#